data_8439507bc973c6f3013251e95e20c0a3
#
_entry.id   8439507bc973c6f3013251e95e20c0a3
#
_cell.length_a   1.000
_cell.length_b   1.000
_cell.length_c   1.000
_cell.angle_alpha   90.00
_cell.angle_beta   90.00
_cell.angle_gamma   90.00
#
_symmetry.space_group_name_H-M   'P 1'
#
loop_
_entity.id
_entity.type
_entity.pdbx_description
1 polymer ?
#
loop_
_entity_poly.entity_id
_entity_poly.type
_entity_poly.pdbx_seq_one_letter_code
_entity_poly.pdbx_strand_id
1 'polypeptide(L)'
;LDDKEYEKAESYVADIIKNKLDFEFKQINTGNRVVDAISNAKLTQCKNENILTTVNAGSIETSIDDVDMCSLLGNIFDNAIEACRKVEKNKKVHFEINQKKGYINIIMKNSIQNSVIENNPKLQTTKKHRDIHGYGIKSVKGIVEKYNGMMELFEQDGFFIADIWISCGDFE
;
A
#
# COMPACT_ATOMS: atom_id res chain seq x y z
N LEU A 1 -36.06 -14.39 25.41
CA LEU A 1 -35.59 -13.35 24.52
C LEU A 1 -36.75 -12.89 23.66
N ASP A 2 -37.02 -11.59 23.66
CA ASP A 2 -38.17 -10.97 22.98
C ASP A 2 -37.91 -11.07 21.46
N ASP A 3 -38.92 -11.36 20.64
CA ASP A 3 -38.81 -11.50 19.16
C ASP A 3 -38.12 -10.31 18.53
N LYS A 4 -38.27 -9.12 19.10
CA LYS A 4 -37.58 -7.88 18.69
C LYS A 4 -36.06 -7.89 18.93
N GLU A 5 -35.57 -8.61 19.93
CA GLU A 5 -34.12 -8.76 20.16
C GLU A 5 -33.51 -9.77 19.18
N TYR A 6 -34.27 -10.79 18.81
CA TYR A 6 -33.86 -11.77 17.79
C TYR A 6 -33.75 -11.12 16.40
N GLU A 7 -34.74 -10.33 15.97
CA GLU A 7 -34.69 -9.60 14.72
C GLU A 7 -33.55 -8.58 14.65
N LYS A 8 -33.25 -7.91 15.77
CA LYS A 8 -32.07 -7.01 15.86
C LYS A 8 -30.76 -7.76 15.77
N ALA A 9 -30.66 -8.92 16.40
CA ALA A 9 -29.46 -9.76 16.34
C ALA A 9 -29.25 -10.34 14.92
N GLU A 10 -30.32 -10.80 14.25
CA GLU A 10 -30.27 -11.25 12.86
C GLU A 10 -29.86 -10.13 11.91
N SER A 11 -30.46 -8.93 12.06
CA SER A 11 -30.08 -7.73 11.28
C SER A 11 -28.61 -7.37 11.48
N TYR A 12 -28.13 -7.41 12.73
CA TYR A 12 -26.74 -7.11 13.04
C TYR A 12 -25.77 -8.16 12.48
N VAL A 13 -26.13 -9.43 12.55
CA VAL A 13 -25.37 -10.53 11.93
C VAL A 13 -25.40 -10.44 10.40
N ALA A 14 -26.53 -10.11 9.81
CA ALA A 14 -26.68 -9.89 8.38
C ALA A 14 -25.83 -8.70 7.90
N ASP A 15 -25.80 -7.60 8.66
CA ASP A 15 -24.95 -6.44 8.36
C ASP A 15 -23.45 -6.76 8.51
N ILE A 16 -23.07 -7.57 9.51
CA ILE A 16 -21.69 -8.05 9.66
C ILE A 16 -21.31 -8.96 8.49
N ILE A 17 -22.19 -9.87 8.09
CA ILE A 17 -21.96 -10.79 6.95
C ILE A 17 -21.93 -9.99 5.65
N LYS A 18 -22.83 -9.04 5.44
CA LYS A 18 -22.85 -8.17 4.28
C LYS A 18 -21.60 -7.30 4.20
N ASN A 19 -21.22 -6.67 5.30
CA ASN A 19 -19.96 -5.91 5.40
C ASN A 19 -18.71 -6.79 5.25
N LYS A 20 -18.77 -8.09 5.58
CA LYS A 20 -17.69 -9.05 5.29
C LYS A 20 -17.71 -9.57 3.84
N LEU A 21 -18.89 -9.64 3.20
CA LEU A 21 -19.05 -10.06 1.82
C LEU A 21 -18.81 -8.91 0.83
N ASP A 22 -19.09 -7.65 1.20
CA ASP A 22 -18.72 -6.47 0.42
C ASP A 22 -17.19 -6.19 0.46
N PHE A 23 -16.43 -6.88 1.30
CA PHE A 23 -15.00 -7.05 1.15
C PHE A 23 -14.68 -8.11 0.08
N GLU A 24 -15.28 -8.01 -1.09
CA GLU A 24 -14.73 -8.66 -2.27
C GLU A 24 -13.33 -8.09 -2.48
N PHE A 25 -12.36 -8.94 -2.19
CA PHE A 25 -10.95 -8.69 -2.45
C PHE A 25 -10.80 -8.48 -3.96
N LYS A 26 -10.96 -7.23 -4.38
CA LYS A 26 -10.82 -6.84 -5.77
C LYS A 26 -9.37 -7.02 -6.15
N GLN A 27 -9.07 -8.10 -6.86
CA GLN A 27 -7.72 -8.31 -7.39
C GLN A 27 -7.38 -7.15 -8.34
N ILE A 28 -6.14 -6.68 -8.23
CA ILE A 28 -5.57 -5.73 -9.17
C ILE A 28 -5.29 -6.46 -10.48
N ASN A 29 -5.72 -5.86 -11.56
CA ASN A 29 -5.38 -6.27 -12.92
C ASN A 29 -5.01 -5.02 -13.73
N THR A 30 -3.74 -4.69 -13.73
CA THR A 30 -3.17 -3.56 -14.48
C THR A 30 -2.71 -3.97 -15.87
N GLY A 31 -2.66 -5.29 -16.16
CA GLY A 31 -2.05 -5.84 -17.36
C GLY A 31 -0.53 -6.02 -17.25
N ASN A 32 0.11 -5.48 -16.19
CA ASN A 32 1.51 -5.73 -15.89
C ASN A 32 1.66 -6.85 -14.86
N ARG A 33 2.27 -7.97 -15.27
CA ARG A 33 2.35 -9.20 -14.47
C ARG A 33 3.05 -9.00 -13.12
N VAL A 34 4.10 -8.17 -13.07
CA VAL A 34 4.86 -7.95 -11.84
C VAL A 34 4.08 -7.07 -10.88
N VAL A 35 3.50 -5.97 -11.38
CA VAL A 35 2.64 -5.09 -10.58
C VAL A 35 1.49 -5.89 -9.99
N ASP A 36 0.80 -6.69 -10.80
CA ASP A 36 -0.35 -7.48 -10.37
C ASP A 36 0.04 -8.53 -9.33
N ALA A 37 1.12 -9.29 -9.58
CA ALA A 37 1.56 -10.35 -8.67
C ALA A 37 1.96 -9.81 -7.30
N ILE A 38 2.81 -8.77 -7.24
CA ILE A 38 3.29 -8.20 -5.98
C ILE A 38 2.16 -7.51 -5.23
N SER A 39 1.38 -6.67 -5.92
CA SER A 39 0.30 -5.92 -5.27
C SER A 39 -0.76 -6.87 -4.70
N ASN A 40 -1.19 -7.88 -5.45
CA ASN A 40 -2.18 -8.84 -4.99
C ASN A 40 -1.66 -9.68 -3.80
N ALA A 41 -0.39 -10.07 -3.80
CA ALA A 41 0.22 -10.78 -2.67
C ALA A 41 0.23 -9.90 -1.40
N LYS A 42 0.61 -8.62 -1.53
CA LYS A 42 0.66 -7.67 -0.39
C LYS A 42 -0.73 -7.28 0.11
N LEU A 43 -1.70 -7.12 -0.78
CA LEU A 43 -3.09 -6.87 -0.38
C LEU A 43 -3.70 -8.08 0.33
N THR A 44 -3.34 -9.30 -0.09
CA THR A 44 -3.70 -10.53 0.64
C THR A 44 -3.10 -10.54 2.04
N GLN A 45 -1.83 -10.12 2.17
CA GLN A 45 -1.19 -9.95 3.48
C GLN A 45 -1.93 -8.93 4.35
N CYS A 46 -2.29 -7.76 3.81
CA CYS A 46 -3.09 -6.77 4.51
C CYS A 46 -4.39 -7.35 5.05
N LYS A 47 -5.13 -8.11 4.22
CA LYS A 47 -6.37 -8.78 4.61
C LYS A 47 -6.14 -9.75 5.78
N ASN A 48 -5.10 -10.58 5.71
CA ASN A 48 -4.77 -11.55 6.76
C ASN A 48 -4.38 -10.87 8.08
N GLU A 49 -3.86 -9.65 8.02
CA GLU A 49 -3.49 -8.83 9.19
C GLU A 49 -4.62 -7.86 9.64
N ASN A 50 -5.83 -8.01 9.12
CA ASN A 50 -6.99 -7.17 9.41
C ASN A 50 -6.73 -5.66 9.13
N ILE A 51 -5.96 -5.36 8.08
CA ILE A 51 -5.75 -4.02 7.58
C ILE A 51 -6.78 -3.74 6.49
N LEU A 52 -7.60 -2.71 6.68
CA LEU A 52 -8.57 -2.29 5.68
C LEU A 52 -7.86 -1.68 4.48
N THR A 53 -8.15 -2.17 3.28
CA THR A 53 -7.50 -1.70 2.07
C THR A 53 -8.47 -0.99 1.13
N THR A 54 -8.02 0.11 0.52
CA THR A 54 -8.67 0.77 -0.60
C THR A 54 -7.71 0.77 -1.77
N VAL A 55 -8.17 0.38 -2.95
CA VAL A 55 -7.32 0.20 -4.12
C VAL A 55 -7.91 0.92 -5.33
N ASN A 56 -7.04 1.65 -6.05
CA ASN A 56 -7.32 2.21 -7.36
C ASN A 56 -6.15 1.89 -8.29
N ALA A 57 -6.39 1.11 -9.35
CA ALA A 57 -5.35 0.67 -10.26
C ALA A 57 -5.80 0.82 -11.72
N GLY A 58 -5.02 1.57 -12.49
CA GLY A 58 -5.17 1.70 -13.93
C GLY A 58 -4.30 0.71 -14.69
N SER A 59 -4.41 0.69 -16.02
CA SER A 59 -3.52 -0.09 -16.87
C SER A 59 -2.09 0.45 -16.79
N ILE A 60 -1.11 -0.46 -16.71
CA ILE A 60 0.32 -0.14 -16.63
C ILE A 60 1.08 -0.85 -17.75
N GLU A 61 1.69 -0.05 -18.58
CA GLU A 61 2.62 -0.49 -19.61
C GLU A 61 3.96 0.22 -19.40
N THR A 62 5.04 -0.53 -19.20
CA THR A 62 6.33 0.05 -18.79
C THR A 62 7.48 -0.83 -19.22
N SER A 63 8.64 -0.20 -19.50
CA SER A 63 9.94 -0.85 -19.70
C SER A 63 10.81 -0.86 -18.42
N ILE A 64 10.25 -0.48 -17.27
CA ILE A 64 10.94 -0.60 -15.98
C ILE A 64 11.27 -2.08 -15.73
N ASP A 65 12.51 -2.33 -15.30
CA ASP A 65 12.98 -3.68 -14.98
C ASP A 65 12.07 -4.34 -13.91
N ASP A 66 11.75 -5.61 -14.12
CA ASP A 66 10.85 -6.38 -13.26
C ASP A 66 11.37 -6.47 -11.81
N VAL A 67 12.69 -6.56 -11.61
CA VAL A 67 13.31 -6.63 -10.27
C VAL A 67 13.18 -5.29 -9.55
N ASP A 68 13.37 -4.20 -10.27
CA ASP A 68 13.21 -2.85 -9.73
C ASP A 68 11.74 -2.58 -9.35
N MET A 69 10.80 -2.94 -10.22
CA MET A 69 9.37 -2.79 -9.95
C MET A 69 8.95 -3.64 -8.74
N CYS A 70 9.40 -4.89 -8.67
CA CYS A 70 9.18 -5.78 -7.55
C CYS A 70 9.74 -5.20 -6.24
N SER A 71 10.98 -4.69 -6.28
CA SER A 71 11.63 -4.07 -5.14
C SER A 71 10.92 -2.79 -4.69
N LEU A 72 10.54 -1.93 -5.63
CA LEU A 72 9.81 -0.69 -5.35
C LEU A 72 8.50 -0.98 -4.63
N LEU A 73 7.63 -1.77 -5.26
CA LEU A 73 6.31 -2.09 -4.71
C LEU A 73 6.41 -2.87 -3.40
N GLY A 74 7.29 -3.88 -3.35
CA GLY A 74 7.51 -4.67 -2.14
C GLY A 74 7.88 -3.80 -0.95
N ASN A 75 8.85 -2.88 -1.12
CA ASN A 75 9.31 -2.01 -0.04
C ASN A 75 8.24 -1.00 0.43
N ILE A 76 7.48 -0.39 -0.47
CA ILE A 76 6.44 0.57 -0.07
C ILE A 76 5.29 -0.13 0.67
N PHE A 77 4.87 -1.32 0.22
CA PHE A 77 3.87 -2.12 0.91
C PHE A 77 4.36 -2.60 2.28
N ASP A 78 5.60 -3.11 2.37
CA ASP A 78 6.15 -3.57 3.64
C ASP A 78 6.22 -2.46 4.67
N ASN A 79 6.62 -1.25 4.26
CA ASN A 79 6.63 -0.09 5.13
C ASN A 79 5.22 0.28 5.62
N ALA A 80 4.22 0.25 4.73
CA ALA A 80 2.84 0.55 5.06
C ALA A 80 2.25 -0.49 6.04
N ILE A 81 2.48 -1.78 5.80
CA ILE A 81 2.01 -2.87 6.66
C ILE A 81 2.66 -2.79 8.04
N GLU A 82 3.99 -2.56 8.10
CA GLU A 82 4.70 -2.41 9.38
C GLU A 82 4.22 -1.20 10.19
N ALA A 83 3.92 -0.09 9.53
CA ALA A 83 3.33 1.06 10.21
C ALA A 83 1.94 0.73 10.77
N CYS A 84 1.10 0.05 9.99
CA CYS A 84 -0.22 -0.37 10.41
C CYS A 84 -0.19 -1.37 11.59
N ARG A 85 0.83 -2.22 11.72
CA ARG A 85 0.98 -3.12 12.87
C ARG A 85 1.10 -2.37 14.20
N LYS A 86 1.63 -1.16 14.19
CA LYS A 86 1.80 -0.30 15.36
C LYS A 86 0.53 0.46 15.74
N VAL A 87 -0.45 0.49 14.85
CA VAL A 87 -1.74 1.16 15.08
C VAL A 87 -2.68 0.22 15.82
N GLU A 88 -3.29 0.69 16.91
CA GLU A 88 -4.18 -0.15 17.74
C GLU A 88 -5.52 -0.41 17.06
N LYS A 89 -6.13 0.63 16.47
CA LYS A 89 -7.46 0.57 15.85
C LYS A 89 -7.46 1.28 14.49
N ASN A 90 -8.37 0.87 13.61
CA ASN A 90 -8.57 1.50 12.30
C ASN A 90 -7.33 1.44 11.40
N LYS A 91 -6.69 0.28 11.33
CA LYS A 91 -5.58 0.02 10.42
C LYS A 91 -6.04 0.13 8.97
N LYS A 92 -5.46 1.05 8.22
CA LYS A 92 -5.86 1.33 6.83
C LYS A 92 -4.65 1.49 5.94
N VAL A 93 -4.76 0.92 4.73
CA VAL A 93 -3.83 1.14 3.61
C VAL A 93 -4.63 1.56 2.40
N HIS A 94 -4.22 2.62 1.74
CA HIS A 94 -4.72 3.02 0.43
C HIS A 94 -3.58 2.90 -0.58
N PHE A 95 -3.82 2.12 -1.63
CA PHE A 95 -2.87 1.93 -2.72
C PHE A 95 -3.49 2.41 -4.03
N GLU A 96 -2.78 3.26 -4.71
CA GLU A 96 -3.15 3.74 -6.04
C GLU A 96 -1.95 3.62 -6.98
N ILE A 97 -2.19 3.11 -8.19
CA ILE A 97 -1.20 3.05 -9.26
C ILE A 97 -1.87 3.36 -10.59
N ASN A 98 -1.38 4.40 -11.26
CA ASN A 98 -1.92 4.86 -12.53
C ASN A 98 -0.79 5.30 -13.47
N GLN A 99 -1.01 5.15 -14.77
CA GLN A 99 -0.09 5.65 -15.79
C GLN A 99 -0.69 6.85 -16.51
N LYS A 100 0.08 7.91 -16.64
CA LYS A 100 -0.34 9.12 -17.32
C LYS A 100 0.85 9.84 -17.95
N LYS A 101 0.73 10.17 -19.23
CA LYS A 101 1.72 10.99 -19.97
C LYS A 101 3.18 10.49 -19.84
N GLY A 102 3.41 9.18 -19.96
CA GLY A 102 4.75 8.61 -19.88
C GLY A 102 5.31 8.43 -18.46
N TYR A 103 4.48 8.63 -17.43
CA TYR A 103 4.84 8.42 -16.03
C TYR A 103 3.88 7.45 -15.36
N ILE A 104 4.42 6.67 -14.43
CA ILE A 104 3.63 5.93 -13.46
C ILE A 104 3.59 6.76 -12.18
N ASN A 105 2.39 7.03 -11.70
CA ASN A 105 2.16 7.58 -10.37
C ASN A 105 1.74 6.46 -9.42
N ILE A 106 2.41 6.38 -8.28
CA ILE A 106 2.11 5.42 -7.22
C ILE A 106 1.86 6.21 -5.94
N ILE A 107 0.69 6.03 -5.36
CA ILE A 107 0.35 6.62 -4.06
C ILE A 107 0.13 5.48 -3.06
N MET A 108 0.90 5.51 -1.99
CA MET A 108 0.72 4.63 -0.83
C MET A 108 0.41 5.48 0.39
N LYS A 109 -0.77 5.25 1.00
CA LYS A 109 -1.15 5.90 2.27
C LYS A 109 -1.39 4.81 3.30
N ASN A 110 -0.85 4.98 4.49
CA ASN A 110 -1.12 4.08 5.60
C ASN A 110 -1.39 4.85 6.89
N SER A 111 -2.29 4.32 7.70
CA SER A 111 -2.52 4.86 9.02
C SER A 111 -1.27 4.77 9.89
N ILE A 112 -1.06 5.78 10.74
CA ILE A 112 0.04 5.85 11.70
C ILE A 112 -0.52 6.13 13.09
N GLN A 113 0.15 5.60 14.14
CA GLN A 113 -0.22 5.86 15.54
C GLN A 113 0.36 7.18 16.03
N ASN A 114 1.60 7.47 15.64
CA ASN A 114 2.32 8.69 15.99
C ASN A 114 3.06 9.18 14.75
N SER A 115 3.42 10.47 14.73
CA SER A 115 4.20 11.01 13.63
C SER A 115 5.50 10.23 13.41
N VAL A 116 5.68 9.75 12.20
CA VAL A 116 6.90 9.05 11.76
C VAL A 116 8.00 10.08 11.48
N ILE A 117 7.63 11.21 10.86
CA ILE A 117 8.57 12.27 10.45
C ILE A 117 9.16 12.96 11.68
N GLU A 118 8.34 13.29 12.69
CA GLU A 118 8.83 13.90 13.94
C GLU A 118 9.77 12.96 14.69
N ASN A 119 9.43 11.66 14.78
CA ASN A 119 10.21 10.67 15.50
C ASN A 119 11.45 10.18 14.72
N ASN A 120 11.46 10.30 13.40
CA ASN A 120 12.53 9.86 12.53
C ASN A 120 12.64 10.75 11.28
N PRO A 121 13.10 12.03 11.42
CA PRO A 121 13.12 13.00 10.32
C PRO A 121 13.95 12.56 9.10
N LYS A 122 14.93 11.70 9.31
CA LYS A 122 15.78 11.16 8.23
C LYS A 122 15.21 9.89 7.61
N LEU A 123 14.07 9.39 8.10
CA LEU A 123 13.41 8.16 7.67
C LEU A 123 14.38 6.97 7.57
N GLN A 124 15.32 6.90 8.53
CA GLN A 124 16.28 5.79 8.63
C GLN A 124 15.57 4.53 9.11
N THR A 125 16.06 3.38 8.66
CA THR A 125 15.50 2.10 9.10
C THR A 125 15.70 1.90 10.60
N THR A 126 14.63 1.54 11.30
CA THR A 126 14.65 1.20 12.72
C THR A 126 14.77 -0.32 12.97
N LYS A 127 14.90 -1.12 11.90
CA LYS A 127 14.96 -2.59 11.97
C LYS A 127 16.27 -3.05 12.62
N LYS A 128 16.17 -3.93 13.63
CA LYS A 128 17.32 -4.47 14.38
C LYS A 128 18.21 -5.40 13.56
N HIS A 129 17.70 -6.03 12.50
CA HIS A 129 18.44 -6.91 11.59
C HIS A 129 18.77 -6.17 10.30
N ARG A 130 19.91 -5.48 10.28
CA ARG A 130 20.41 -4.70 9.13
C ARG A 130 20.80 -5.57 7.91
N ASP A 131 21.00 -6.87 8.11
CA ASP A 131 21.66 -7.72 7.12
C ASP A 131 20.74 -8.27 6.01
N ILE A 132 19.40 -8.18 6.15
CA ILE A 132 18.47 -8.74 5.16
C ILE A 132 17.42 -7.73 4.64
N HIS A 133 17.01 -6.68 5.40
CA HIS A 133 15.90 -5.79 5.02
C HIS A 133 16.08 -4.31 5.40
N GLY A 134 17.32 -3.82 5.53
CA GLY A 134 17.61 -2.47 6.01
C GLY A 134 17.48 -1.31 5.01
N TYR A 135 16.95 -1.54 3.80
CA TYR A 135 17.07 -0.60 2.68
C TYR A 135 15.73 -0.02 2.18
N GLY A 136 14.60 -0.26 2.83
CA GLY A 136 13.27 0.06 2.32
C GLY A 136 13.14 1.42 1.61
N ILE A 137 13.10 2.53 2.35
CA ILE A 137 12.96 3.89 1.76
C ILE A 137 14.19 4.27 0.89
N LYS A 138 15.39 3.89 1.31
CA LYS A 138 16.62 4.18 0.55
C LYS A 138 16.63 3.44 -0.80
N SER A 139 16.20 2.17 -0.81
CA SER A 139 16.07 1.39 -2.04
C SER A 139 15.01 1.99 -2.96
N VAL A 140 13.84 2.34 -2.42
CA VAL A 140 12.79 3.02 -3.18
C VAL A 140 13.33 4.30 -3.82
N LYS A 141 14.02 5.15 -3.04
CA LYS A 141 14.60 6.39 -3.54
C LYS A 141 15.61 6.15 -4.67
N GLY A 142 16.50 5.17 -4.51
CA GLY A 142 17.47 4.82 -5.55
C GLY A 142 16.80 4.35 -6.87
N ILE A 143 15.72 3.57 -6.77
CA ILE A 143 14.95 3.15 -7.95
C ILE A 143 14.26 4.37 -8.59
N VAL A 144 13.61 5.21 -7.79
CA VAL A 144 12.95 6.44 -8.28
C VAL A 144 13.95 7.32 -9.04
N GLU A 145 15.13 7.54 -8.48
CA GLU A 145 16.22 8.30 -9.13
C GLU A 145 16.70 7.64 -10.43
N LYS A 146 16.86 6.31 -10.45
CA LYS A 146 17.27 5.53 -11.63
C LYS A 146 16.31 5.75 -12.83
N TYR A 147 15.01 5.91 -12.55
CA TYR A 147 13.99 6.12 -13.59
C TYR A 147 13.54 7.58 -13.69
N ASN A 148 14.43 8.53 -13.38
CA ASN A 148 14.18 9.98 -13.51
C ASN A 148 12.87 10.42 -12.86
N GLY A 149 12.57 9.84 -11.71
CA GLY A 149 11.34 10.09 -10.96
C GLY A 149 11.52 11.08 -9.82
N MET A 150 10.43 11.28 -9.12
CA MET A 150 10.38 12.05 -7.88
C MET A 150 9.57 11.29 -6.83
N MET A 151 9.88 11.51 -5.56
CA MET A 151 9.17 10.95 -4.43
C MET A 151 9.00 11.99 -3.35
N GLU A 152 7.76 12.19 -2.92
CA GLU A 152 7.42 12.99 -1.77
C GLU A 152 6.89 12.10 -0.64
N LEU A 153 7.35 12.37 0.58
CA LEU A 153 6.93 11.68 1.79
C LEU A 153 6.42 12.72 2.78
N PHE A 154 5.18 12.59 3.18
CA PHE A 154 4.55 13.54 4.09
C PHE A 154 3.47 12.88 4.95
N GLU A 155 2.98 13.61 5.92
CA GLU A 155 1.90 13.16 6.80
C GLU A 155 0.71 14.09 6.69
N GLN A 156 -0.47 13.52 6.65
CA GLN A 156 -1.73 14.25 6.63
C GLN A 156 -2.85 13.42 7.27
N ASP A 157 -3.62 14.04 8.15
CA ASP A 157 -4.84 13.47 8.74
C ASP A 157 -4.66 12.07 9.38
N GLY A 158 -3.51 11.84 10.03
CA GLY A 158 -3.16 10.56 10.66
C GLY A 158 -2.69 9.47 9.69
N PHE A 159 -2.32 9.87 8.48
CA PHE A 159 -1.71 8.99 7.48
C PHE A 159 -0.30 9.43 7.15
N PHE A 160 0.59 8.45 6.96
CA PHE A 160 1.83 8.64 6.24
C PHE A 160 1.58 8.38 4.75
N ILE A 161 2.08 9.24 3.89
CA ILE A 161 1.82 9.23 2.46
C ILE A 161 3.15 9.22 1.72
N ALA A 162 3.30 8.27 0.80
CA ALA A 162 4.33 8.26 -0.22
C ALA A 162 3.67 8.52 -1.58
N ASP A 163 4.02 9.62 -2.22
CA ASP A 163 3.64 9.97 -3.58
C ASP A 163 4.87 9.85 -4.48
N ILE A 164 4.81 8.92 -5.42
CA ILE A 164 5.94 8.53 -6.25
C ILE A 164 5.56 8.68 -7.71
N TRP A 165 6.43 9.34 -8.46
CA TRP A 165 6.33 9.47 -9.91
C TRP A 165 7.59 8.92 -10.54
N ILE A 166 7.48 7.99 -11.47
CA ILE A 166 8.60 7.41 -12.21
C ILE A 166 8.31 7.39 -13.69
N SER A 167 9.33 7.60 -14.52
CA SER A 167 9.18 7.48 -15.97
C SER A 167 8.88 6.03 -16.36
N CYS A 168 7.93 5.82 -17.27
CA CYS A 168 7.62 4.49 -17.80
C CYS A 168 8.74 3.89 -18.65
N GLY A 169 9.75 4.70 -18.99
CA GLY A 169 10.71 4.41 -20.05
C GLY A 169 10.19 4.89 -21.41
N ASP A 170 11.12 4.99 -22.37
CA ASP A 170 10.76 5.34 -23.74
C ASP A 170 10.18 4.09 -24.41
N PHE A 171 8.91 4.16 -24.78
CA PHE A 171 8.35 3.25 -25.78
C PHE A 171 8.69 3.83 -27.16
N GLU A 172 9.70 3.29 -27.82
CA GLU A 172 9.93 3.52 -29.25
C GLU A 172 8.82 2.87 -30.08
#